data_eba419a2a369cc2f52efa7ab210f6003
#
_entry.id   eba419a2a369cc2f52efa7ab210f6003
#
_cell.length_a   1.000
_cell.length_b   1.000
_cell.length_c   1.000
_cell.angle_alpha   90.00
_cell.angle_beta   90.00
_cell.angle_gamma   90.00
#
_symmetry.space_group_name_H-M   'P 1'
#
loop_
_entity.id
_entity.type
_entity.pdbx_description
1 polymer ?
#
loop_
_entity_poly.entity_id
_entity_poly.type
_entity_poly.pdbx_seq_one_letter_code
_entity_poly.pdbx_strand_id
1 'polypeptide(L)'
;MATIKDVAKHAQVSTSTVSHVLNKTRYVSEAVTEKVLTAVEALNYAPSALARSLKLKNTHTFGMLVTTSINPFFAEVVKGVERRCYEQGYNLLLCNTEGDFDRLRFNIDMLLQKRVDGLLLMSDELVNQNIDIFARHKPVPTVVMDSGETHFPADKIQDNSYRGGYIATQYLIKQGHTDIGCIHGPLDKPTAKKRYAGFKQAMLDANLIINDHWIVPANFECEGGAVAFKALYAQGTLPTALFVCNDMMAMGVINMANELGLSIPDDLSIIGYDDIKIARYMSPSLTTIHQSKFHLGQQAFDTLLDKIQTQRDTDLEIQLEPTLVERSSVIPNRKNS
;
A
#
# COMPACT_ATOMS: atom_id res chain seq x y z
N MET A 1 -35.05 -4.17 -19.09
CA MET A 1 -33.80 -4.81 -19.51
C MET A 1 -34.11 -6.20 -20.03
N ALA A 2 -33.56 -6.56 -21.18
CA ALA A 2 -33.70 -7.91 -21.72
C ALA A 2 -33.02 -8.94 -20.76
N THR A 3 -33.56 -10.11 -20.68
CA THR A 3 -33.07 -11.21 -19.85
C THR A 3 -32.47 -12.33 -20.70
N ILE A 4 -31.71 -13.24 -20.12
CA ILE A 4 -31.19 -14.42 -20.82
C ILE A 4 -32.33 -15.29 -21.41
N LYS A 5 -33.52 -15.24 -20.79
CA LYS A 5 -34.71 -15.93 -21.29
C LYS A 5 -35.24 -15.30 -22.60
N ASP A 6 -35.17 -13.96 -22.69
CA ASP A 6 -35.58 -13.24 -23.90
C ASP A 6 -34.66 -13.52 -25.08
N VAL A 7 -33.32 -13.53 -24.82
CA VAL A 7 -32.33 -13.94 -25.80
C VAL A 7 -32.54 -15.36 -26.27
N ALA A 8 -32.79 -16.31 -25.35
CA ALA A 8 -33.05 -17.70 -25.66
C ALA A 8 -34.32 -17.87 -26.55
N LYS A 9 -35.37 -17.11 -26.23
CA LYS A 9 -36.62 -17.11 -27.01
C LYS A 9 -36.39 -16.52 -28.40
N HIS A 10 -35.65 -15.40 -28.52
CA HIS A 10 -35.37 -14.74 -29.80
C HIS A 10 -34.47 -15.62 -30.70
N ALA A 11 -33.45 -16.26 -30.15
CA ALA A 11 -32.54 -17.16 -30.86
C ALA A 11 -33.11 -18.57 -31.09
N GLN A 12 -34.29 -18.88 -30.54
CA GLN A 12 -34.94 -20.20 -30.56
C GLN A 12 -34.06 -21.33 -30.02
N VAL A 13 -33.37 -21.08 -28.90
CA VAL A 13 -32.50 -22.03 -28.23
C VAL A 13 -32.79 -22.07 -26.71
N SER A 14 -32.20 -23.04 -26.01
CA SER A 14 -32.30 -23.06 -24.55
C SER A 14 -31.49 -21.97 -23.86
N THR A 15 -31.89 -21.55 -22.66
CA THR A 15 -31.09 -20.62 -21.84
C THR A 15 -29.69 -21.17 -21.51
N SER A 16 -29.56 -22.50 -21.42
CA SER A 16 -28.26 -23.16 -21.26
C SER A 16 -27.36 -22.98 -22.49
N THR A 17 -27.95 -23.09 -23.70
CA THR A 17 -27.21 -22.84 -24.96
C THR A 17 -26.71 -21.39 -25.04
N VAL A 18 -27.55 -20.41 -24.71
CA VAL A 18 -27.15 -19.00 -24.64
C VAL A 18 -25.99 -18.82 -23.63
N SER A 19 -26.11 -19.43 -22.44
CA SER A 19 -25.05 -19.38 -21.43
C SER A 19 -23.75 -20.02 -21.92
N HIS A 20 -23.80 -21.13 -22.65
CA HIS A 20 -22.61 -21.79 -23.20
C HIS A 20 -21.94 -20.94 -24.29
N VAL A 21 -22.70 -20.29 -25.17
CA VAL A 21 -22.17 -19.38 -26.19
C VAL A 21 -21.48 -18.18 -25.53
N LEU A 22 -22.18 -17.48 -24.61
CA LEU A 22 -21.66 -16.26 -23.99
C LEU A 22 -20.43 -16.50 -23.10
N ASN A 23 -20.39 -17.63 -22.40
CA ASN A 23 -19.30 -17.94 -21.47
C ASN A 23 -18.24 -18.89 -22.07
N LYS A 24 -18.41 -19.35 -23.32
CA LYS A 24 -17.48 -20.28 -24.00
C LYS A 24 -17.18 -21.55 -23.19
N THR A 25 -18.13 -22.00 -22.40
CA THR A 25 -17.95 -23.13 -21.46
C THR A 25 -18.12 -24.50 -22.08
N ARG A 26 -18.70 -24.58 -23.30
CA ARG A 26 -18.88 -25.81 -24.06
C ARG A 26 -18.93 -25.47 -25.55
N TYR A 27 -18.53 -26.41 -26.38
CA TYR A 27 -18.65 -26.26 -27.84
C TYR A 27 -20.12 -26.09 -28.23
N VAL A 28 -20.43 -25.11 -29.04
CA VAL A 28 -21.69 -24.83 -29.70
C VAL A 28 -21.38 -24.58 -31.16
N SER A 29 -22.22 -25.16 -32.09
CA SER A 29 -21.98 -24.97 -33.52
C SER A 29 -21.99 -23.50 -33.93
N GLU A 30 -21.26 -23.16 -34.99
CA GLU A 30 -21.14 -21.76 -35.49
C GLU A 30 -22.51 -21.18 -35.81
N ALA A 31 -23.37 -21.93 -36.49
CA ALA A 31 -24.70 -21.47 -36.87
C ALA A 31 -25.60 -21.14 -35.65
N VAL A 32 -25.44 -21.87 -34.50
CA VAL A 32 -26.18 -21.56 -33.28
C VAL A 32 -25.53 -20.39 -32.53
N THR A 33 -24.22 -20.32 -32.58
CA THR A 33 -23.46 -19.21 -31.98
C THR A 33 -23.84 -17.88 -32.61
N GLU A 34 -23.90 -17.82 -33.97
CA GLU A 34 -24.31 -16.64 -34.70
C GLU A 34 -25.73 -16.20 -34.36
N LYS A 35 -26.69 -17.14 -34.32
CA LYS A 35 -28.08 -16.84 -33.91
C LYS A 35 -28.16 -16.22 -32.51
N VAL A 36 -27.37 -16.74 -31.57
CA VAL A 36 -27.36 -16.21 -30.19
C VAL A 36 -26.73 -14.80 -30.14
N LEU A 37 -25.61 -14.58 -30.84
CA LEU A 37 -24.94 -13.25 -30.87
C LEU A 37 -25.85 -12.21 -31.54
N THR A 38 -26.50 -12.53 -32.67
CA THR A 38 -27.49 -11.66 -33.29
C THR A 38 -28.64 -11.29 -32.36
N ALA A 39 -29.15 -12.28 -31.60
CA ALA A 39 -30.21 -12.03 -30.62
C ALA A 39 -29.73 -11.13 -29.45
N VAL A 40 -28.48 -11.29 -29.02
CA VAL A 40 -27.85 -10.44 -27.99
C VAL A 40 -27.79 -9.00 -28.44
N GLU A 41 -27.32 -8.75 -29.68
CA GLU A 41 -27.26 -7.41 -30.28
C GLU A 41 -28.65 -6.80 -30.46
N ALA A 42 -29.56 -7.53 -31.06
CA ALA A 42 -30.93 -7.07 -31.31
C ALA A 42 -31.68 -6.66 -30.06
N LEU A 43 -31.44 -7.35 -28.96
CA LEU A 43 -32.07 -7.08 -27.67
C LEU A 43 -31.24 -6.16 -26.76
N ASN A 44 -30.09 -5.70 -27.21
CA ASN A 44 -29.10 -4.95 -26.40
C ASN A 44 -28.89 -5.62 -25.03
N TYR A 45 -28.74 -6.95 -25.05
CA TYR A 45 -28.61 -7.75 -23.85
C TYR A 45 -27.18 -7.74 -23.32
N ALA A 46 -27.00 -7.28 -22.09
CA ALA A 46 -25.76 -7.41 -21.35
C ALA A 46 -25.90 -8.51 -20.28
N PRO A 47 -25.01 -9.52 -20.24
CA PRO A 47 -25.03 -10.54 -19.20
C PRO A 47 -24.92 -9.92 -17.82
N SER A 48 -25.84 -10.28 -16.91
CA SER A 48 -25.79 -9.82 -15.53
C SER A 48 -24.62 -10.49 -14.79
N ALA A 49 -23.64 -9.69 -14.33
CA ALA A 49 -22.56 -10.16 -13.49
C ALA A 49 -23.06 -10.79 -12.20
N LEU A 50 -24.14 -10.23 -11.61
CA LEU A 50 -24.81 -10.76 -10.42
C LEU A 50 -25.40 -12.18 -10.64
N ALA A 51 -26.07 -12.40 -11.79
CA ALA A 51 -26.63 -13.72 -12.10
C ALA A 51 -25.50 -14.75 -12.35
N ARG A 52 -24.38 -14.32 -12.92
CA ARG A 52 -23.20 -15.17 -13.13
C ARG A 52 -22.54 -15.54 -11.81
N SER A 53 -22.30 -14.57 -10.93
CA SER A 53 -21.65 -14.77 -9.62
C SER A 53 -22.45 -15.70 -8.72
N LEU A 54 -23.79 -15.61 -8.74
CA LEU A 54 -24.67 -16.51 -7.99
C LEU A 54 -24.52 -17.97 -8.46
N LYS A 55 -24.32 -18.20 -9.76
CA LYS A 55 -24.16 -19.54 -10.33
C LYS A 55 -22.76 -20.11 -10.14
N LEU A 56 -21.73 -19.30 -10.27
CA LEU A 56 -20.32 -19.70 -10.20
C LEU A 56 -19.73 -19.61 -8.79
N LYS A 57 -20.44 -19.00 -7.83
CA LYS A 57 -19.96 -18.70 -6.46
C LYS A 57 -18.65 -17.88 -6.44
N ASN A 58 -18.35 -17.14 -7.51
CA ASN A 58 -17.19 -16.28 -7.67
C ASN A 58 -17.64 -14.96 -8.30
N THR A 59 -17.23 -13.85 -7.73
CA THR A 59 -17.60 -12.51 -8.18
C THR A 59 -16.56 -11.88 -9.08
N HIS A 60 -15.37 -12.49 -9.21
CA HIS A 60 -14.19 -11.89 -9.83
C HIS A 60 -13.94 -10.47 -9.30
N THR A 61 -14.05 -10.29 -7.99
CA THR A 61 -13.92 -8.99 -7.33
C THR A 61 -13.13 -9.13 -6.04
N PHE A 62 -12.07 -8.35 -5.89
CA PHE A 62 -11.34 -8.20 -4.64
C PHE A 62 -11.71 -6.91 -3.93
N GLY A 63 -11.72 -6.93 -2.60
CA GLY A 63 -11.80 -5.76 -1.77
C GLY A 63 -10.40 -5.33 -1.32
N MET A 64 -10.09 -4.04 -1.41
CA MET A 64 -8.86 -3.49 -0.87
C MET A 64 -9.16 -2.34 0.08
N LEU A 65 -8.55 -2.39 1.26
CA LEU A 65 -8.60 -1.32 2.24
C LEU A 65 -7.21 -0.73 2.42
N VAL A 66 -7.14 0.59 2.34
CA VAL A 66 -5.92 1.37 2.61
C VAL A 66 -6.22 2.45 3.64
N THR A 67 -5.22 2.91 4.37
CA THR A 67 -5.41 4.02 5.31
C THR A 67 -5.85 5.28 4.56
N THR A 68 -5.17 5.62 3.46
CA THR A 68 -5.51 6.78 2.63
C THR A 68 -5.07 6.58 1.18
N SER A 69 -5.85 7.08 0.23
CA SER A 69 -5.47 7.10 -1.19
C SER A 69 -4.78 8.41 -1.62
N ILE A 70 -4.68 9.40 -0.71
CA ILE A 70 -4.04 10.69 -1.01
C ILE A 70 -2.52 10.58 -0.99
N ASN A 71 -1.96 9.80 -0.05
CA ASN A 71 -0.52 9.59 0.00
C ASN A 71 -0.06 8.76 -1.21
N PRO A 72 0.89 9.27 -2.02
CA PRO A 72 1.38 8.61 -3.24
C PRO A 72 1.94 7.19 -3.00
N PHE A 73 2.40 6.88 -1.79
CA PHE A 73 2.84 5.55 -1.41
C PHE A 73 1.72 4.52 -1.61
N PHE A 74 0.56 4.75 -1.00
CA PHE A 74 -0.60 3.85 -1.14
C PHE A 74 -1.13 3.83 -2.57
N ALA A 75 -1.14 4.98 -3.26
CA ALA A 75 -1.60 5.07 -4.64
C ALA A 75 -0.77 4.18 -5.60
N GLU A 76 0.54 4.07 -5.39
CA GLU A 76 1.40 3.19 -6.18
C GLU A 76 1.15 1.70 -5.87
N VAL A 77 0.88 1.34 -4.62
CA VAL A 77 0.50 -0.04 -4.23
C VAL A 77 -0.84 -0.42 -4.89
N VAL A 78 -1.86 0.45 -4.76
CA VAL A 78 -3.18 0.27 -5.39
C VAL A 78 -3.04 0.07 -6.89
N LYS A 79 -2.20 0.87 -7.56
CA LYS A 79 -1.91 0.73 -8.99
C LYS A 79 -1.31 -0.64 -9.34
N GLY A 80 -0.46 -1.21 -8.48
CA GLY A 80 0.10 -2.54 -8.65
C GLY A 80 -0.98 -3.62 -8.60
N VAL A 81 -1.89 -3.53 -7.62
CA VAL A 81 -3.05 -4.42 -7.48
C VAL A 81 -3.98 -4.28 -8.68
N GLU A 82 -4.36 -3.05 -9.05
CA GLU A 82 -5.28 -2.77 -10.15
C GLU A 82 -4.76 -3.33 -11.48
N ARG A 83 -3.46 -3.18 -11.74
CA ARG A 83 -2.82 -3.73 -12.93
C ARG A 83 -3.01 -5.24 -13.02
N ARG A 84 -2.76 -5.97 -11.93
CA ARG A 84 -2.96 -7.44 -11.89
C ARG A 84 -4.44 -7.81 -11.98
N CYS A 85 -5.33 -7.04 -11.33
CA CYS A 85 -6.76 -7.22 -11.49
C CYS A 85 -7.19 -7.17 -12.96
N TYR A 86 -6.75 -6.13 -13.68
CA TYR A 86 -7.04 -5.99 -15.10
C TYR A 86 -6.52 -7.18 -15.93
N GLU A 87 -5.26 -7.58 -15.71
CA GLU A 87 -4.61 -8.68 -16.43
C GLU A 87 -5.28 -10.04 -16.19
N GLN A 88 -5.86 -10.24 -15.00
CA GLN A 88 -6.49 -11.49 -14.58
C GLN A 88 -8.04 -11.47 -14.67
N GLY A 89 -8.63 -10.38 -15.17
CA GLY A 89 -10.08 -10.24 -15.32
C GLY A 89 -10.84 -10.11 -13.99
N TYR A 90 -10.22 -9.50 -12.99
CA TYR A 90 -10.82 -9.16 -11.70
C TYR A 90 -11.18 -7.68 -11.63
N ASN A 91 -12.15 -7.36 -10.76
CA ASN A 91 -12.48 -6.00 -10.35
C ASN A 91 -11.85 -5.70 -9.00
N LEU A 92 -11.56 -4.43 -8.73
CA LEU A 92 -11.10 -3.95 -7.44
C LEU A 92 -12.10 -2.99 -6.82
N LEU A 93 -12.52 -3.25 -5.59
CA LEU A 93 -13.27 -2.31 -4.76
C LEU A 93 -12.32 -1.72 -3.72
N LEU A 94 -11.98 -0.45 -3.90
CA LEU A 94 -11.07 0.28 -2.99
C LEU A 94 -11.85 1.05 -1.93
N CYS A 95 -11.44 0.91 -0.66
CA CYS A 95 -11.98 1.62 0.48
C CYS A 95 -10.85 2.32 1.27
N ASN A 96 -11.12 3.54 1.76
CA ASN A 96 -10.22 4.25 2.67
C ASN A 96 -10.72 4.14 4.10
N THR A 97 -9.82 3.90 5.06
CA THR A 97 -10.15 3.84 6.49
C THR A 97 -9.95 5.18 7.20
N GLU A 98 -9.07 6.03 6.64
CA GLU A 98 -8.65 7.31 7.23
C GLU A 98 -8.09 7.17 8.67
N GLY A 99 -7.49 6.02 8.97
CA GLY A 99 -6.96 5.74 10.30
C GLY A 99 -8.04 5.44 11.36
N ASP A 100 -9.30 5.23 10.96
CA ASP A 100 -10.45 5.03 11.84
C ASP A 100 -10.87 3.55 11.85
N PHE A 101 -10.91 2.95 13.06
CA PHE A 101 -11.25 1.54 13.25
C PHE A 101 -12.72 1.21 12.94
N ASP A 102 -13.65 2.13 13.21
CA ASP A 102 -15.07 1.91 12.90
C ASP A 102 -15.30 1.96 11.40
N ARG A 103 -14.62 2.84 10.67
CA ARG A 103 -14.60 2.84 9.21
C ARG A 103 -13.98 1.56 8.64
N LEU A 104 -12.89 1.07 9.22
CA LEU A 104 -12.29 -0.22 8.84
C LEU A 104 -13.34 -1.34 8.95
N ARG A 105 -14.00 -1.46 10.12
CA ARG A 105 -15.03 -2.48 10.35
C ARG A 105 -16.20 -2.36 9.37
N PHE A 106 -16.73 -1.15 9.20
CA PHE A 106 -17.83 -0.88 8.26
C PHE A 106 -17.47 -1.31 6.84
N ASN A 107 -16.28 -0.94 6.38
CA ASN A 107 -15.83 -1.25 5.02
C ASN A 107 -15.60 -2.77 4.82
N ILE A 108 -15.02 -3.47 5.81
CA ILE A 108 -14.88 -4.93 5.75
C ILE A 108 -16.27 -5.59 5.65
N ASP A 109 -17.21 -5.21 6.52
CA ASP A 109 -18.58 -5.78 6.50
C ASP A 109 -19.27 -5.53 5.16
N MET A 110 -19.17 -4.33 4.63
CA MET A 110 -19.72 -3.96 3.32
C MET A 110 -19.12 -4.81 2.18
N LEU A 111 -17.80 -5.01 2.17
CA LEU A 111 -17.13 -5.82 1.16
C LEU A 111 -17.54 -7.30 1.26
N LEU A 112 -17.66 -7.85 2.48
CA LEU A 112 -18.11 -9.21 2.72
C LEU A 112 -19.58 -9.41 2.30
N GLN A 113 -20.45 -8.43 2.54
CA GLN A 113 -21.84 -8.44 2.05
C GLN A 113 -21.90 -8.39 0.52
N LYS A 114 -20.97 -7.71 -0.15
CA LYS A 114 -20.82 -7.71 -1.61
C LYS A 114 -20.20 -9.00 -2.15
N ARG A 115 -19.82 -9.95 -1.26
CA ARG A 115 -19.25 -11.25 -1.59
C ARG A 115 -17.97 -11.13 -2.42
N VAL A 116 -17.08 -10.27 -2.03
CA VAL A 116 -15.74 -10.23 -2.64
C VAL A 116 -15.06 -11.59 -2.46
N ASP A 117 -14.26 -12.01 -3.44
CA ASP A 117 -13.59 -13.32 -3.43
C ASP A 117 -12.37 -13.34 -2.51
N GLY A 118 -11.83 -12.16 -2.17
CA GLY A 118 -10.71 -12.01 -1.27
C GLY A 118 -10.52 -10.56 -0.81
N LEU A 119 -9.71 -10.36 0.22
CA LEU A 119 -9.41 -9.07 0.83
C LEU A 119 -7.91 -8.77 0.80
N LEU A 120 -7.57 -7.54 0.46
CA LEU A 120 -6.25 -6.94 0.55
C LEU A 120 -6.28 -5.82 1.60
N LEU A 121 -5.55 -5.95 2.68
CA LEU A 121 -5.61 -5.03 3.81
C LEU A 121 -4.25 -4.34 3.99
N MET A 122 -4.24 -3.02 3.91
CA MET A 122 -3.07 -2.19 4.14
C MET A 122 -3.44 -1.04 5.07
N SER A 123 -3.61 -1.38 6.35
CA SER A 123 -4.18 -0.51 7.36
C SER A 123 -3.62 -0.85 8.73
N ASP A 124 -3.07 0.15 9.41
CA ASP A 124 -2.45 -0.03 10.73
C ASP A 124 -3.49 -0.25 11.85
N GLU A 125 -4.76 0.07 11.62
CA GLU A 125 -5.85 -0.11 12.57
C GLU A 125 -6.15 -1.58 12.86
N LEU A 126 -5.59 -2.51 12.05
CA LEU A 126 -5.66 -3.96 12.28
C LEU A 126 -4.83 -4.42 13.49
N VAL A 127 -3.86 -3.62 13.90
CA VAL A 127 -2.92 -3.97 14.97
C VAL A 127 -3.62 -3.91 16.33
N ASN A 128 -3.47 -4.97 17.10
CA ASN A 128 -4.01 -5.10 18.48
C ASN A 128 -5.54 -5.04 18.59
N GLN A 129 -6.28 -5.14 17.49
CA GLN A 129 -7.75 -5.16 17.50
C GLN A 129 -8.27 -6.58 17.24
N ASN A 130 -9.18 -7.04 18.09
CA ASN A 130 -9.91 -8.28 17.82
C ASN A 130 -11.03 -7.97 16.82
N ILE A 131 -10.86 -8.39 15.56
CA ILE A 131 -11.83 -8.12 14.50
C ILE A 131 -12.83 -9.28 14.45
N ASP A 132 -13.83 -9.26 15.33
CA ASP A 132 -14.92 -10.25 15.37
C ASP A 132 -15.71 -10.35 14.05
N ILE A 133 -15.54 -9.37 13.16
CA ILE A 133 -16.29 -9.32 11.91
C ILE A 133 -15.98 -10.53 11.00
N PHE A 134 -14.75 -11.04 11.05
CA PHE A 134 -14.41 -12.26 10.31
C PHE A 134 -15.10 -13.52 10.86
N ALA A 135 -15.45 -13.51 12.16
CA ALA A 135 -16.20 -14.64 12.77
C ALA A 135 -17.67 -14.68 12.33
N ARG A 136 -18.23 -13.57 11.87
CA ARG A 136 -19.63 -13.46 11.44
C ARG A 136 -19.87 -13.89 9.98
N HIS A 137 -18.82 -13.94 9.19
CA HIS A 137 -18.87 -14.29 7.76
C HIS A 137 -18.09 -15.56 7.50
N LYS A 138 -18.32 -16.18 6.33
CA LYS A 138 -17.43 -17.26 5.89
C LYS A 138 -16.01 -16.71 5.77
N PRO A 139 -14.99 -17.50 6.16
CA PRO A 139 -13.62 -17.11 5.95
C PRO A 139 -13.37 -16.71 4.50
N VAL A 140 -12.85 -15.52 4.30
CA VAL A 140 -12.47 -14.99 2.97
C VAL A 140 -10.96 -14.94 2.95
N PRO A 141 -10.28 -15.48 1.93
CA PRO A 141 -8.84 -15.35 1.77
C PRO A 141 -8.40 -13.90 1.91
N THR A 142 -7.40 -13.67 2.74
CA THR A 142 -6.95 -12.33 3.09
C THR A 142 -5.44 -12.24 3.00
N VAL A 143 -4.94 -11.14 2.44
CA VAL A 143 -3.53 -10.73 2.45
C VAL A 143 -3.42 -9.41 3.19
N VAL A 144 -2.49 -9.31 4.11
CA VAL A 144 -2.19 -8.10 4.89
C VAL A 144 -0.84 -7.56 4.46
N MET A 145 -0.78 -6.27 4.16
CA MET A 145 0.42 -5.58 3.69
C MET A 145 0.89 -4.56 4.72
N ASP A 146 2.18 -4.53 5.01
CA ASP A 146 2.87 -3.54 5.88
C ASP A 146 2.16 -3.24 7.21
N SER A 147 1.40 -4.19 7.72
CA SER A 147 0.78 -4.12 9.03
C SER A 147 1.60 -4.94 10.04
N GLY A 148 1.35 -4.73 11.31
CA GLY A 148 1.91 -5.53 12.38
C GLY A 148 1.33 -6.95 12.44
N GLU A 149 1.42 -7.55 13.62
CA GLU A 149 0.80 -8.85 13.89
C GLU A 149 -0.73 -8.75 13.80
N THR A 150 -1.33 -9.74 13.18
CA THR A 150 -2.78 -9.87 13.07
C THR A 150 -3.27 -11.05 13.92
N HIS A 151 -4.46 -10.91 14.51
CA HIS A 151 -5.08 -11.96 15.33
C HIS A 151 -6.04 -12.86 14.52
N PHE A 152 -5.91 -12.86 13.19
CA PHE A 152 -6.68 -13.70 12.28
C PHE A 152 -5.76 -14.28 11.20
N PRO A 153 -6.11 -15.45 10.61
CA PRO A 153 -5.33 -16.06 9.54
C PRO A 153 -5.26 -15.17 8.30
N ALA A 154 -4.06 -14.81 7.86
CA ALA A 154 -3.83 -14.03 6.66
C ALA A 154 -2.40 -14.23 6.17
N ASP A 155 -2.22 -14.23 4.86
CA ASP A 155 -0.89 -14.06 4.28
C ASP A 155 -0.36 -12.65 4.58
N LYS A 156 0.93 -12.53 4.81
CA LYS A 156 1.58 -11.25 5.13
C LYS A 156 2.63 -10.92 4.09
N ILE A 157 2.61 -9.68 3.61
CA ILE A 157 3.67 -9.13 2.76
C ILE A 157 4.13 -7.83 3.40
N GLN A 158 5.40 -7.76 3.76
CA GLN A 158 5.95 -6.65 4.53
C GLN A 158 7.22 -6.12 3.90
N ASP A 159 7.40 -4.80 3.92
CA ASP A 159 8.70 -4.18 3.73
C ASP A 159 9.57 -4.36 4.97
N ASN A 160 10.88 -4.56 4.78
CA ASN A 160 11.83 -4.61 5.88
C ASN A 160 12.13 -3.18 6.40
N SER A 161 11.13 -2.60 7.05
CA SER A 161 11.19 -1.23 7.57
C SER A 161 12.34 -0.99 8.56
N TYR A 162 12.71 -2.02 9.35
CA TYR A 162 13.88 -1.94 10.23
C TYR A 162 15.17 -1.78 9.43
N ARG A 163 15.34 -2.63 8.41
CA ARG A 163 16.51 -2.58 7.52
C ARG A 163 16.58 -1.24 6.77
N GLY A 164 15.44 -0.72 6.32
CA GLY A 164 15.37 0.57 5.64
C GLY A 164 15.81 1.73 6.52
N GLY A 165 15.32 1.82 7.77
CA GLY A 165 15.75 2.82 8.74
C GLY A 165 17.25 2.71 9.07
N TYR A 166 17.76 1.48 9.15
CA TYR A 166 19.19 1.21 9.32
C TYR A 166 20.02 1.71 8.13
N ILE A 167 19.63 1.36 6.90
CA ILE A 167 20.32 1.79 5.66
C ILE A 167 20.34 3.32 5.55
N ALA A 168 19.21 3.98 5.81
CA ALA A 168 19.10 5.44 5.75
C ALA A 168 20.12 6.11 6.68
N THR A 169 20.15 5.67 7.92
CA THR A 169 21.04 6.23 8.95
C THR A 169 22.50 5.89 8.67
N GLN A 170 22.79 4.65 8.29
CA GLN A 170 24.14 4.22 7.92
C GLN A 170 24.68 5.04 6.74
N TYR A 171 23.83 5.43 5.78
CA TYR A 171 24.22 6.30 4.68
C TYR A 171 24.65 7.68 5.17
N LEU A 172 23.88 8.32 6.08
CA LEU A 172 24.26 9.60 6.68
C LEU A 172 25.60 9.50 7.43
N ILE A 173 25.81 8.42 8.19
CA ILE A 173 27.07 8.16 8.90
C ILE A 173 28.23 8.02 7.91
N LYS A 174 28.05 7.31 6.78
CA LYS A 174 29.06 7.18 5.73
C LYS A 174 29.39 8.52 5.05
N GLN A 175 28.45 9.46 5.03
CA GLN A 175 28.69 10.84 4.58
C GLN A 175 29.38 11.70 5.65
N GLY A 176 29.82 11.13 6.78
CA GLY A 176 30.56 11.80 7.84
C GLY A 176 29.70 12.55 8.85
N HIS A 177 28.38 12.38 8.82
CA HIS A 177 27.51 12.96 9.84
C HIS A 177 27.58 12.17 11.15
N THR A 178 27.78 12.87 12.26
CA THR A 178 27.76 12.32 13.63
C THR A 178 26.59 12.85 14.43
N ASP A 179 26.17 14.07 14.15
CA ASP A 179 25.02 14.74 14.74
C ASP A 179 23.81 14.48 13.85
N ILE A 180 23.09 13.39 14.12
CA ILE A 180 21.98 12.92 13.29
C ILE A 180 20.70 12.90 14.12
N GLY A 181 19.67 13.61 13.64
CA GLY A 181 18.34 13.60 14.22
C GLY A 181 17.39 12.67 13.47
N CYS A 182 16.22 12.43 14.06
CA CYS A 182 15.14 11.62 13.46
C CYS A 182 13.78 12.28 13.66
N ILE A 183 13.04 12.45 12.55
CA ILE A 183 11.61 12.79 12.61
C ILE A 183 10.84 11.51 12.26
N HIS A 184 10.19 10.94 13.29
CA HIS A 184 9.51 9.66 13.17
C HIS A 184 7.98 9.79 13.11
N GLY A 185 7.30 8.82 12.49
CA GLY A 185 5.85 8.69 12.56
C GLY A 185 5.37 8.20 13.94
N PRO A 186 4.05 8.02 14.13
CA PRO A 186 3.48 7.52 15.38
C PRO A 186 4.04 6.14 15.74
N LEU A 187 4.62 5.98 16.92
CA LEU A 187 5.33 4.75 17.34
C LEU A 187 4.39 3.60 17.75
N ASP A 188 3.11 3.83 17.85
CA ASP A 188 2.08 2.80 17.91
C ASP A 188 1.92 2.07 16.58
N LYS A 189 2.36 2.68 15.46
CA LYS A 189 2.38 2.07 14.12
C LYS A 189 3.63 1.22 13.92
N PRO A 190 3.49 -0.06 13.53
CA PRO A 190 4.62 -1.00 13.39
C PRO A 190 5.71 -0.51 12.44
N THR A 191 5.35 0.07 11.30
CA THR A 191 6.30 0.59 10.31
C THR A 191 7.15 1.73 10.88
N ALA A 192 6.53 2.72 11.58
CA ALA A 192 7.25 3.80 12.23
C ALA A 192 8.21 3.28 13.30
N LYS A 193 7.71 2.38 14.16
CA LYS A 193 8.50 1.76 15.23
C LYS A 193 9.72 1.02 14.68
N LYS A 194 9.55 0.25 13.59
CA LYS A 194 10.63 -0.50 12.95
C LYS A 194 11.65 0.44 12.29
N ARG A 195 11.23 1.48 11.55
CA ARG A 195 12.13 2.48 10.94
C ARG A 195 12.97 3.19 11.99
N TYR A 196 12.33 3.64 13.07
CA TYR A 196 13.02 4.28 14.20
C TYR A 196 13.96 3.33 14.93
N ALA A 197 13.60 2.05 15.10
CA ALA A 197 14.49 1.05 15.67
C ALA A 197 15.73 0.82 14.81
N GLY A 198 15.57 0.81 13.47
CA GLY A 198 16.70 0.74 12.53
C GLY A 198 17.64 1.95 12.63
N PHE A 199 17.08 3.16 12.77
CA PHE A 199 17.85 4.38 13.05
C PHE A 199 18.69 4.22 14.32
N LYS A 200 18.06 3.85 15.44
CA LYS A 200 18.76 3.68 16.71
C LYS A 200 19.89 2.66 16.64
N GLN A 201 19.65 1.55 15.96
CA GLN A 201 20.67 0.50 15.82
C GLN A 201 21.88 0.98 15.00
N ALA A 202 21.66 1.70 13.90
CA ALA A 202 22.75 2.22 13.10
C ALA A 202 23.62 3.24 13.85
N MET A 203 22.98 4.11 14.66
CA MET A 203 23.70 5.03 15.56
C MET A 203 24.53 4.27 16.61
N LEU A 204 23.95 3.26 17.22
CA LEU A 204 24.60 2.42 18.24
C LEU A 204 25.80 1.66 17.65
N ASP A 205 25.66 1.03 16.50
CA ASP A 205 26.73 0.27 15.83
C ASP A 205 27.91 1.17 15.45
N ALA A 206 27.65 2.45 15.19
CA ALA A 206 28.67 3.45 14.92
C ALA A 206 29.24 4.11 16.20
N ASN A 207 28.80 3.71 17.39
CA ASN A 207 29.14 4.32 18.69
C ASN A 207 28.81 5.83 18.73
N LEU A 208 27.74 6.26 18.06
CA LEU A 208 27.26 7.65 18.06
C LEU A 208 26.19 7.86 19.14
N ILE A 209 26.20 9.05 19.74
CA ILE A 209 25.23 9.43 20.77
C ILE A 209 23.94 9.88 20.09
N ILE A 210 22.82 9.32 20.53
CA ILE A 210 21.50 9.79 20.15
C ILE A 210 21.14 10.95 21.08
N ASN A 211 20.97 12.15 20.51
CA ASN A 211 20.49 13.29 21.26
C ASN A 211 18.95 13.33 21.21
N ASP A 212 18.31 13.10 22.33
CA ASP A 212 16.84 13.05 22.44
C ASP A 212 16.16 14.35 22.01
N HIS A 213 16.84 15.50 22.08
CA HIS A 213 16.32 16.76 21.57
C HIS A 213 16.16 16.78 20.03
N TRP A 214 16.84 15.90 19.31
CA TRP A 214 16.74 15.77 17.86
C TRP A 214 15.82 14.63 17.41
N ILE A 215 15.11 14.01 18.37
CA ILE A 215 14.11 12.96 18.07
C ILE A 215 12.72 13.56 18.22
N VAL A 216 12.04 13.76 17.12
CA VAL A 216 10.77 14.49 17.10
C VAL A 216 9.66 13.63 16.47
N PRO A 217 8.51 13.48 17.15
CA PRO A 217 7.37 12.77 16.61
C PRO A 217 6.64 13.61 15.55
N ALA A 218 6.08 12.93 14.54
CA ALA A 218 5.18 13.48 13.55
C ALA A 218 4.10 12.45 13.15
N ASN A 219 3.34 12.68 12.06
CA ASN A 219 2.12 11.95 11.75
C ASN A 219 2.08 11.33 10.34
N PHE A 220 3.22 11.26 9.64
CA PHE A 220 3.35 10.83 8.25
C PHE A 220 2.80 11.80 7.18
N GLU A 221 2.33 12.98 7.56
CA GLU A 221 1.84 14.02 6.66
C GLU A 221 2.84 15.17 6.49
N CYS A 222 2.72 15.93 5.39
CA CYS A 222 3.59 17.08 5.14
C CYS A 222 3.53 18.12 6.25
N GLU A 223 2.32 18.46 6.69
CA GLU A 223 2.07 19.44 7.75
C GLU A 223 2.72 18.99 9.07
N GLY A 224 2.61 17.69 9.38
CA GLY A 224 3.25 17.11 10.57
C GLY A 224 4.77 17.21 10.51
N GLY A 225 5.37 16.96 9.34
CA GLY A 225 6.79 17.14 9.11
C GLY A 225 7.24 18.60 9.30
N ALA A 226 6.48 19.55 8.75
CA ALA A 226 6.76 20.99 8.90
C ALA A 226 6.67 21.44 10.37
N VAL A 227 5.63 21.03 11.09
CA VAL A 227 5.46 21.35 12.52
C VAL A 227 6.59 20.74 13.36
N ALA A 228 6.93 19.47 13.12
CA ALA A 228 8.01 18.79 13.82
C ALA A 228 9.37 19.51 13.61
N PHE A 229 9.67 19.91 12.38
CA PHE A 229 10.91 20.63 12.09
C PHE A 229 10.92 22.03 12.71
N LYS A 230 9.82 22.77 12.69
CA LYS A 230 9.72 24.06 13.36
C LYS A 230 9.96 23.95 14.87
N ALA A 231 9.43 22.91 15.50
CA ALA A 231 9.66 22.62 16.92
C ALA A 231 11.14 22.29 17.20
N LEU A 232 11.78 21.51 16.32
CA LEU A 232 13.21 21.21 16.39
C LEU A 232 14.07 22.48 16.26
N TYR A 233 13.77 23.31 15.27
CA TYR A 233 14.49 24.58 15.04
C TYR A 233 14.41 25.53 16.23
N ALA A 234 13.25 25.60 16.89
CA ALA A 234 13.03 26.46 18.05
C ALA A 234 13.88 26.08 19.27
N GLN A 235 14.48 24.89 19.31
CA GLN A 235 15.39 24.46 20.39
C GLN A 235 16.78 25.11 20.28
N GLY A 236 17.08 25.78 19.19
CA GLY A 236 18.32 26.55 19.01
C GLY A 236 19.55 25.73 18.62
N THR A 237 19.48 24.41 18.59
CA THR A 237 20.54 23.51 18.11
C THR A 237 20.00 22.54 17.11
N LEU A 238 20.62 22.46 15.92
CA LEU A 238 20.24 21.55 14.86
C LEU A 238 21.29 20.45 14.68
N PRO A 239 20.87 19.22 14.35
CA PRO A 239 21.79 18.21 13.85
C PRO A 239 22.35 18.62 12.48
N THR A 240 23.38 17.94 11.99
CA THR A 240 23.92 18.16 10.65
C THR A 240 23.16 17.36 9.57
N ALA A 241 22.41 16.33 9.99
CA ALA A 241 21.55 15.54 9.12
C ALA A 241 20.28 15.05 9.84
N LEU A 242 19.22 14.84 9.08
CA LEU A 242 17.97 14.29 9.54
C LEU A 242 17.58 13.04 8.72
N PHE A 243 17.24 11.98 9.43
CA PHE A 243 16.42 10.90 8.89
C PHE A 243 14.95 11.19 9.15
N VAL A 244 14.18 11.35 8.09
CA VAL A 244 12.72 11.57 8.16
C VAL A 244 12.01 10.32 7.68
N CYS A 245 11.19 9.73 8.55
CA CYS A 245 10.67 8.37 8.36
C CYS A 245 9.66 8.18 7.22
N ASN A 246 9.30 9.24 6.46
CA ASN A 246 8.69 9.12 5.13
C ASN A 246 8.91 10.38 4.30
N ASP A 247 8.69 10.29 2.99
CA ASP A 247 8.92 11.37 2.04
C ASP A 247 7.91 12.51 2.18
N MET A 248 6.67 12.22 2.60
CA MET A 248 5.66 13.25 2.83
C MET A 248 6.10 14.19 3.96
N MET A 249 6.53 13.65 5.10
CA MET A 249 7.10 14.48 6.18
C MET A 249 8.38 15.20 5.72
N ALA A 250 9.25 14.53 4.92
CA ALA A 250 10.46 15.15 4.41
C ALA A 250 10.16 16.36 3.52
N MET A 251 9.10 16.33 2.70
CA MET A 251 8.63 17.49 1.95
C MET A 251 8.27 18.66 2.89
N GLY A 252 7.52 18.37 3.96
CA GLY A 252 7.15 19.37 4.96
C GLY A 252 8.37 19.95 5.67
N VAL A 253 9.35 19.10 6.02
CA VAL A 253 10.63 19.52 6.62
C VAL A 253 11.40 20.45 5.70
N ILE A 254 11.56 20.10 4.42
CA ILE A 254 12.28 20.90 3.43
C ILE A 254 11.59 22.24 3.21
N ASN A 255 10.26 22.23 3.10
CA ASN A 255 9.49 23.47 2.96
C ASN A 255 9.71 24.40 4.16
N MET A 256 9.56 23.88 5.38
CA MET A 256 9.74 24.68 6.61
C MET A 256 11.19 25.15 6.79
N ALA A 257 12.19 24.34 6.42
CA ALA A 257 13.59 24.73 6.44
C ALA A 257 13.83 25.95 5.53
N ASN A 258 13.30 25.92 4.31
CA ASN A 258 13.38 27.03 3.36
C ASN A 258 12.69 28.30 3.90
N GLU A 259 11.50 28.17 4.52
CA GLU A 259 10.79 29.31 5.17
C GLU A 259 11.62 29.94 6.30
N LEU A 260 12.41 29.12 7.01
CA LEU A 260 13.30 29.58 8.08
C LEU A 260 14.68 30.06 7.58
N GLY A 261 14.88 30.10 6.25
CA GLY A 261 16.10 30.57 5.61
C GLY A 261 17.27 29.60 5.60
N LEU A 262 17.00 28.30 5.87
CA LEU A 262 18.00 27.24 5.78
C LEU A 262 18.08 26.67 4.37
N SER A 263 19.29 26.40 3.91
CA SER A 263 19.56 25.75 2.63
C SER A 263 19.76 24.25 2.81
N ILE A 264 18.97 23.45 2.09
CA ILE A 264 19.14 22.01 2.02
C ILE A 264 19.85 21.68 0.70
N PRO A 265 20.96 20.95 0.69
CA PRO A 265 21.59 20.22 1.82
C PRO A 265 22.71 20.99 2.58
N ASP A 266 23.02 22.26 2.24
CA ASP A 266 24.22 22.94 2.71
C ASP A 266 24.22 23.18 4.24
N ASP A 267 23.09 23.56 4.83
CA ASP A 267 22.94 23.76 6.27
C ASP A 267 22.48 22.47 6.99
N LEU A 268 21.74 21.61 6.29
CA LEU A 268 21.16 20.40 6.85
C LEU A 268 20.94 19.35 5.75
N SER A 269 21.54 18.18 5.87
CA SER A 269 21.28 17.03 5.01
C SER A 269 19.99 16.32 5.42
N ILE A 270 19.17 15.89 4.45
CA ILE A 270 17.89 15.22 4.71
C ILE A 270 17.80 13.94 3.88
N ILE A 271 17.48 12.82 4.55
CA ILE A 271 17.11 11.56 3.91
C ILE A 271 15.68 11.18 4.27
N GLY A 272 14.89 10.82 3.26
CA GLY A 272 13.50 10.38 3.40
C GLY A 272 13.34 8.85 3.42
N TYR A 273 12.10 8.42 3.23
CA TYR A 273 11.70 7.02 3.13
C TYR A 273 10.44 6.92 2.27
N ASP A 274 10.29 5.89 1.47
CA ASP A 274 9.25 5.49 0.53
C ASP A 274 9.67 5.60 -0.95
N ASP A 275 10.47 6.58 -1.35
CA ASP A 275 10.79 6.94 -2.73
C ASP A 275 9.50 7.19 -3.54
N ILE A 276 8.63 8.06 -3.04
CA ILE A 276 7.44 8.46 -3.81
C ILE A 276 7.85 9.22 -5.07
N LYS A 277 7.05 9.11 -6.12
CA LYS A 277 7.41 9.66 -7.45
C LYS A 277 7.80 11.15 -7.42
N ILE A 278 7.20 11.94 -6.53
CA ILE A 278 7.47 13.37 -6.43
C ILE A 278 8.83 13.67 -5.80
N ALA A 279 9.42 12.75 -5.02
CA ALA A 279 10.71 12.94 -4.34
C ALA A 279 11.84 13.33 -5.29
N ARG A 280 11.83 12.84 -6.53
CA ARG A 280 12.81 13.18 -7.57
C ARG A 280 12.65 14.59 -8.15
N TYR A 281 11.49 15.20 -8.00
CA TYR A 281 11.16 16.52 -8.56
C TYR A 281 11.18 17.63 -7.51
N MET A 282 11.49 17.29 -6.28
CA MET A 282 11.71 18.27 -5.22
C MET A 282 12.99 19.08 -5.49
N SER A 283 13.14 20.22 -4.83
CA SER A 283 14.36 21.05 -4.87
C SER A 283 14.83 21.30 -3.43
N PRO A 284 15.95 20.64 -3.01
CA PRO A 284 16.70 19.61 -3.75
C PRO A 284 15.91 18.31 -3.94
N SER A 285 16.28 17.49 -4.96
CA SER A 285 15.71 16.14 -5.13
C SER A 285 16.07 15.27 -3.93
N LEU A 286 15.08 14.57 -3.38
CA LEU A 286 15.20 13.89 -2.09
C LEU A 286 15.90 12.54 -2.21
N THR A 287 17.03 12.39 -1.51
CA THR A 287 17.66 11.10 -1.18
C THR A 287 16.71 10.36 -0.25
N THR A 288 16.42 9.08 -0.52
CA THR A 288 15.38 8.36 0.19
C THR A 288 15.59 6.85 0.14
N ILE A 289 14.84 6.11 0.93
CA ILE A 289 14.78 4.66 0.89
C ILE A 289 13.63 4.24 -0.01
N HIS A 290 13.95 3.48 -1.06
CA HIS A 290 12.96 2.93 -1.99
C HIS A 290 12.29 1.69 -1.39
N GLN A 291 10.95 1.72 -1.36
CA GLN A 291 10.11 0.55 -1.20
C GLN A 291 9.51 0.17 -2.57
N SER A 292 9.48 -1.12 -2.88
CA SER A 292 8.94 -1.60 -4.16
C SER A 292 7.41 -1.58 -4.18
N LYS A 293 6.80 -0.41 -4.02
CA LYS A 293 5.35 -0.19 -3.84
C LYS A 293 4.48 -0.87 -4.89
N PHE A 294 4.80 -0.65 -6.16
CA PHE A 294 4.07 -1.26 -7.26
C PHE A 294 4.18 -2.79 -7.24
N HIS A 295 5.38 -3.31 -6.97
CA HIS A 295 5.61 -4.75 -6.85
C HIS A 295 4.92 -5.34 -5.61
N LEU A 296 4.89 -4.62 -4.48
CA LEU A 296 4.13 -5.00 -3.29
C LEU A 296 2.65 -5.24 -3.64
N GLY A 297 2.04 -4.32 -4.39
CA GLY A 297 0.66 -4.46 -4.84
C GLY A 297 0.45 -5.66 -5.78
N GLN A 298 1.37 -5.89 -6.72
CA GLN A 298 1.32 -7.05 -7.62
C GLN A 298 1.46 -8.36 -6.84
N GLN A 299 2.44 -8.43 -5.94
CA GLN A 299 2.69 -9.60 -5.12
C GLN A 299 1.50 -9.92 -4.21
N ALA A 300 0.85 -8.89 -3.66
CA ALA A 300 -0.34 -9.06 -2.83
C ALA A 300 -1.50 -9.67 -3.61
N PHE A 301 -1.75 -9.20 -4.83
CA PHE A 301 -2.74 -9.79 -5.72
C PHE A 301 -2.41 -11.24 -6.05
N ASP A 302 -1.17 -11.52 -6.47
CA ASP A 302 -0.74 -12.86 -6.89
C ASP A 302 -0.81 -13.86 -5.73
N THR A 303 -0.40 -13.45 -4.52
CA THR A 303 -0.49 -14.26 -3.30
C THR A 303 -1.95 -14.58 -2.94
N LEU A 304 -2.84 -13.58 -3.05
CA LEU A 304 -4.27 -13.76 -2.79
C LEU A 304 -4.91 -14.71 -3.81
N LEU A 305 -4.59 -14.53 -5.08
CA LEU A 305 -5.10 -15.38 -6.16
C LEU A 305 -4.62 -16.83 -6.01
N ASP A 306 -3.34 -17.03 -5.69
CA ASP A 306 -2.76 -18.36 -5.42
C ASP A 306 -3.50 -19.05 -4.27
N LYS A 307 -3.72 -18.34 -3.13
CA LYS A 307 -4.45 -18.89 -1.98
C LYS A 307 -5.87 -19.35 -2.36
N ILE A 308 -6.56 -18.58 -3.21
CA ILE A 308 -7.90 -18.92 -3.69
C ILE A 308 -7.87 -20.15 -4.61
N GLN A 309 -6.92 -20.19 -5.57
CA GLN A 309 -6.86 -21.26 -6.58
C GLN A 309 -6.37 -22.59 -6.00
N THR A 310 -5.39 -22.54 -5.11
CA THR A 310 -4.80 -23.74 -4.49
C THR A 310 -5.54 -24.20 -3.25
N GLN A 311 -6.44 -23.38 -2.69
CA GLN A 311 -7.12 -23.61 -1.41
C GLN A 311 -6.12 -23.90 -0.27
N ARG A 312 -5.01 -23.18 -0.27
CA ARG A 312 -3.92 -23.36 0.70
C ARG A 312 -4.39 -22.98 2.11
N ASP A 313 -4.16 -23.89 3.07
CA ASP A 313 -4.53 -23.69 4.48
C ASP A 313 -3.40 -22.98 5.29
N THR A 314 -2.16 -22.98 4.78
CA THR A 314 -1.03 -22.35 5.45
C THR A 314 -0.89 -20.88 5.03
N ASP A 315 -0.59 -20.02 5.98
CA ASP A 315 -0.30 -18.62 5.71
C ASP A 315 1.16 -18.43 5.27
N LEU A 316 1.39 -17.52 4.33
CA LEU A 316 2.72 -17.10 3.87
C LEU A 316 3.14 -15.79 4.55
N GLU A 317 4.43 -15.66 4.78
CA GLU A 317 5.06 -14.40 5.16
C GLU A 317 6.15 -14.08 4.14
N ILE A 318 5.98 -12.96 3.43
CA ILE A 318 6.89 -12.48 2.38
C ILE A 318 7.47 -11.16 2.84
N GLN A 319 8.79 -11.05 2.83
CA GLN A 319 9.51 -9.83 3.18
C GLN A 319 10.17 -9.25 1.93
N LEU A 320 9.92 -7.95 1.68
CA LEU A 320 10.55 -7.17 0.62
C LEU A 320 11.70 -6.35 1.20
N GLU A 321 12.81 -6.27 0.48
CA GLU A 321 13.98 -5.54 0.94
C GLU A 321 14.01 -4.13 0.36
N PRO A 322 14.14 -3.09 1.21
CA PRO A 322 14.28 -1.71 0.78
C PRO A 322 15.70 -1.44 0.27
N THR A 323 15.82 -0.44 -0.60
CA THR A 323 17.11 0.01 -1.16
C THR A 323 17.29 1.51 -1.05
N LEU A 324 18.54 1.96 -0.97
CA LEU A 324 18.87 3.39 -0.98
C LEU A 324 18.75 3.97 -2.40
N VAL A 325 18.18 5.17 -2.50
CA VAL A 325 18.17 6.00 -3.71
C VAL A 325 18.83 7.33 -3.41
N GLU A 326 20.06 7.47 -3.87
CA GLU A 326 20.85 8.70 -3.68
C GLU A 326 20.38 9.79 -4.64
N ARG A 327 20.22 11.02 -4.11
CA ARG A 327 19.90 12.24 -4.85
C ARG A 327 20.67 13.44 -4.26
N SER A 328 20.07 14.64 -4.26
CA SER A 328 20.78 15.88 -3.97
C SER A 328 20.55 16.44 -2.55
N SER A 329 19.70 15.80 -1.73
CA SER A 329 19.35 16.33 -0.40
C SER A 329 20.32 15.93 0.72
N VAL A 330 21.38 15.19 0.39
CA VAL A 330 22.45 14.79 1.33
C VAL A 330 23.80 15.10 0.69
N ILE A 331 24.71 15.72 1.45
CA ILE A 331 26.11 15.97 1.08
C ILE A 331 27.04 15.47 2.18
N PRO A 332 28.33 15.24 1.88
CA PRO A 332 29.33 14.98 2.91
C PRO A 332 29.38 16.08 3.96
N ASN A 333 29.50 15.69 5.24
CA ASN A 333 29.62 16.66 6.33
C ASN A 333 30.95 17.41 6.28
N ARG A 334 30.89 18.71 6.00
CA ARG A 334 32.08 19.61 5.88
C ARG A 334 32.66 20.02 7.23
N LYS A 335 31.96 19.78 8.35
CA LYS A 335 32.45 20.19 9.70
C LYS A 335 33.54 19.28 10.26
N ASN A 336 33.77 18.11 9.64
CA ASN A 336 34.78 17.14 10.03
C ASN A 336 35.92 17.00 9.00
N SER A 337 36.04 17.93 8.06
CA SER A 337 37.10 17.99 7.03
C SER A 337 38.22 18.94 7.44
#